data_c081e3dc90ce1b570da43f991d156ec3
#
_entry.id   c081e3dc90ce1b570da43f991d156ec3
#
_cell.length_a   1.000
_cell.length_b   1.000
_cell.length_c   1.000
_cell.angle_alpha   90.00
_cell.angle_beta   90.00
_cell.angle_gamma   90.00
#
_symmetry.space_group_name_H-M   'P 1'
#
loop_
_entity.id
_entity.type
_entity.pdbx_description
1 polymer ?
#
loop_
_entity_poly.entity_id
_entity_poly.type
_entity_poly.pdbx_seq_one_letter_code
_entity_poly.pdbx_strand_id
1 'polypeptide(L)'
;MKSSCKSRGPYAGWHTSECYTDFMHEPPETATLRDFFTRHSEGISCVYLFGSRARDDAHPGSDTDVAVLYVQNPPPGLRGLALDLADDLQKALRTAVDLVVLNRAAPDLIHRVLRDGILICEYDRAARVRFEVDARRRYFDLLPYLREYRHTPSGTQS
;
A
#
# COMPACT_ATOMS: atom_id res chain seq x y z
N MET A 1 -27.68 20.70 18.39
CA MET A 1 -27.75 19.27 18.83
C MET A 1 -26.46 18.58 18.38
N LYS A 2 -25.62 18.25 19.35
CA LYS A 2 -24.32 17.56 19.08
C LYS A 2 -24.59 16.07 19.02
N SER A 3 -24.45 15.45 17.84
CA SER A 3 -24.49 14.00 17.70
C SER A 3 -23.08 13.45 17.86
N SER A 4 -22.87 12.81 18.98
CA SER A 4 -21.65 12.12 19.37
C SER A 4 -21.56 10.79 18.60
N CYS A 5 -20.63 10.66 17.67
CA CYS A 5 -20.26 9.37 17.10
C CYS A 5 -19.18 8.74 17.99
N LYS A 6 -19.60 7.93 18.96
CA LYS A 6 -18.74 7.09 19.80
C LYS A 6 -18.78 5.66 19.27
N SER A 7 -17.64 5.06 19.26
CA SER A 7 -17.25 3.65 19.19
C SER A 7 -16.53 3.24 17.90
N ARG A 8 -15.22 3.45 17.90
CA ARG A 8 -14.31 2.73 17.00
C ARG A 8 -14.03 1.37 17.64
N GLY A 9 -14.69 0.33 17.14
CA GLY A 9 -14.32 -1.05 17.45
C GLY A 9 -13.02 -1.43 16.73
N PRO A 10 -12.34 -2.51 17.11
CA PRO A 10 -11.02 -2.92 16.58
C PRO A 10 -11.02 -3.36 15.09
N TYR A 11 -12.13 -3.23 14.40
CA TYR A 11 -12.31 -3.63 12.99
C TYR A 11 -12.65 -2.47 12.04
N ALA A 12 -12.51 -1.21 12.47
CA ALA A 12 -12.95 -0.03 11.73
C ALA A 12 -11.94 0.46 10.66
N GLY A 13 -11.19 -0.42 10.02
CA GLY A 13 -10.15 -0.04 9.05
C GLY A 13 -10.38 -0.49 7.61
N TRP A 14 -11.59 -1.00 7.26
CA TRP A 14 -11.80 -1.58 5.94
C TRP A 14 -12.99 -0.90 5.24
N HIS A 15 -12.73 0.25 4.66
CA HIS A 15 -13.75 0.98 3.94
C HIS A 15 -13.90 0.45 2.52
N THR A 16 -15.10 -0.05 2.23
CA THR A 16 -15.62 -0.17 0.88
C THR A 16 -15.71 1.22 0.25
N SER A 17 -15.49 1.30 -1.04
CA SER A 17 -15.28 2.48 -1.89
C SER A 17 -16.36 3.57 -1.89
N GLU A 18 -17.28 3.60 -0.92
CA GLU A 18 -18.42 4.56 -0.92
C GLU A 18 -18.35 5.67 0.14
N CYS A 19 -17.31 5.71 1.00
CA CYS A 19 -17.17 6.75 2.04
C CYS A 19 -15.94 7.64 1.87
N TYR A 20 -15.42 7.82 0.65
CA TYR A 20 -14.24 8.65 0.42
C TYR A 20 -14.62 10.05 -0.08
N THR A 21 -15.51 10.71 0.61
CA THR A 21 -15.76 12.15 0.46
C THR A 21 -15.71 12.85 1.82
N ASP A 22 -14.66 12.54 2.62
CA ASP A 22 -14.35 13.40 3.74
C ASP A 22 -13.07 14.18 3.40
N PHE A 23 -13.14 15.49 3.54
CA PHE A 23 -12.14 16.50 3.22
C PHE A 23 -10.84 16.31 4.04
N MET A 24 -10.15 15.20 3.81
CA MET A 24 -8.80 15.00 4.28
C MET A 24 -7.86 15.50 3.19
N HIS A 25 -6.90 16.28 3.57
CA HIS A 25 -5.87 16.84 2.70
C HIS A 25 -5.21 15.73 1.86
N GLU A 26 -5.62 15.63 0.59
CA GLU A 26 -5.04 14.64 -0.32
C GLU A 26 -3.57 14.98 -0.53
N PRO A 27 -2.63 14.02 -0.36
CA PRO A 27 -1.21 14.31 -0.55
C PRO A 27 -0.94 14.95 -1.91
N PRO A 28 -0.08 15.96 -2.00
CA PRO A 28 0.14 16.72 -3.24
C PRO A 28 0.64 15.85 -4.40
N GLU A 29 1.26 14.71 -4.09
CA GLU A 29 1.74 13.76 -5.09
C GLU A 29 0.63 12.95 -5.78
N THR A 30 -0.57 12.89 -5.20
CA THR A 30 -1.66 12.02 -5.68
C THR A 30 -2.07 12.34 -7.10
N ALA A 31 -2.17 13.61 -7.45
CA ALA A 31 -2.51 14.02 -8.82
C ALA A 31 -1.43 13.57 -9.83
N THR A 32 -0.16 13.76 -9.49
CA THR A 32 0.97 13.36 -10.34
C THR A 32 1.03 11.83 -10.48
N LEU A 33 0.77 11.10 -9.39
CA LEU A 33 0.68 9.63 -9.42
C LEU A 33 -0.44 9.15 -10.33
N ARG A 34 -1.65 9.74 -10.23
CA ARG A 34 -2.78 9.38 -11.11
C ARG A 34 -2.44 9.63 -12.58
N ASP A 35 -1.89 10.79 -12.92
CA ASP A 35 -1.50 11.13 -14.28
C ASP A 35 -0.43 10.19 -14.82
N PHE A 36 0.54 9.84 -14.00
CA PHE A 36 1.59 8.91 -14.37
C PHE A 36 1.03 7.51 -14.67
N PHE A 37 0.25 6.95 -13.75
CA PHE A 37 -0.30 5.61 -13.89
C PHE A 37 -1.40 5.51 -14.94
N THR A 38 -2.09 6.60 -15.28
CA THR A 38 -3.00 6.63 -16.45
C THR A 38 -2.27 6.27 -17.74
N ARG A 39 -0.99 6.63 -17.85
CA ARG A 39 -0.13 6.32 -19.02
C ARG A 39 0.63 5.00 -18.89
N HIS A 40 0.75 4.47 -17.68
CA HIS A 40 1.51 3.26 -17.35
C HIS A 40 0.63 2.21 -16.64
N SER A 41 -0.59 1.99 -17.15
CA SER A 41 -1.57 1.11 -16.53
C SER A 41 -1.49 -0.35 -16.98
N GLU A 42 -0.62 -0.70 -17.94
CA GLU A 42 -0.60 -2.01 -18.57
C GLU A 42 -0.36 -3.13 -17.53
N GLY A 43 -1.31 -4.06 -17.44
CA GLY A 43 -1.27 -5.19 -16.53
C GLY A 43 -1.43 -4.84 -15.04
N ILE A 44 -1.60 -3.56 -14.69
CA ILE A 44 -1.80 -3.11 -13.31
C ILE A 44 -3.27 -3.24 -12.92
N SER A 45 -3.54 -3.81 -11.75
CA SER A 45 -4.87 -3.85 -11.14
C SER A 45 -5.17 -2.60 -10.33
N CYS A 46 -4.24 -2.21 -9.46
CA CYS A 46 -4.38 -1.00 -8.65
C CYS A 46 -3.02 -0.50 -8.12
N VAL A 47 -3.02 0.74 -7.65
CA VAL A 47 -1.85 1.43 -7.10
C VAL A 47 -2.21 2.07 -5.77
N TYR A 48 -1.34 1.92 -4.76
CA TYR A 48 -1.45 2.55 -3.46
C TYR A 48 -0.25 3.48 -3.20
N LEU A 49 -0.51 4.63 -2.62
CA LEU A 49 0.49 5.43 -1.91
C LEU A 49 0.48 4.97 -0.45
N PHE A 50 1.64 4.68 0.13
CA PHE A 50 1.73 4.25 1.52
C PHE A 50 2.91 4.93 2.24
N GLY A 51 3.27 4.47 3.42
CA GLY A 51 4.39 5.03 4.18
C GLY A 51 4.08 6.37 4.84
N SER A 52 5.10 7.21 5.01
CA SER A 52 4.99 8.49 5.73
C SER A 52 4.09 9.48 5.01
N ARG A 53 4.14 9.52 3.68
CA ARG A 53 3.34 10.44 2.86
C ARG A 53 1.84 10.14 2.89
N ALA A 54 1.47 8.87 3.03
CA ALA A 54 0.07 8.48 3.18
C ALA A 54 -0.49 8.79 4.59
N ARG A 55 0.38 8.89 5.60
CA ARG A 55 -0.01 9.17 6.98
C ARG A 55 0.12 10.63 7.40
N ASP A 56 0.51 11.51 6.50
CA ASP A 56 0.80 12.92 6.76
C ASP A 56 1.96 13.13 7.77
N ASP A 57 2.85 12.15 7.85
CA ASP A 57 4.08 12.16 8.69
C ASP A 57 5.34 12.46 7.86
N ALA A 58 5.19 12.93 6.62
CA ALA A 58 6.30 13.13 5.71
C ALA A 58 7.13 14.36 6.12
N HIS A 59 8.46 14.16 6.12
CA HIS A 59 9.43 15.25 6.29
C HIS A 59 10.02 15.68 4.94
N PRO A 60 10.59 16.88 4.84
CA PRO A 60 11.38 17.28 3.66
C PRO A 60 12.48 16.23 3.39
N GLY A 61 12.43 15.58 2.22
CA GLY A 61 13.37 14.51 1.86
C GLY A 61 12.86 13.07 2.12
N SER A 62 11.65 12.90 2.63
CA SER A 62 11.03 11.56 2.72
C SER A 62 10.81 10.98 1.33
N ASP A 63 11.13 9.70 1.16
CA ASP A 63 10.83 8.94 -0.05
C ASP A 63 9.31 8.81 -0.27
N THR A 64 8.92 8.58 -1.52
CA THR A 64 7.54 8.29 -1.87
C THR A 64 7.37 6.78 -2.01
N ASP A 65 6.65 6.17 -1.07
CA ASP A 65 6.40 4.74 -1.06
C ASP A 65 5.17 4.41 -1.91
N VAL A 66 5.37 3.71 -3.01
CA VAL A 66 4.30 3.33 -3.95
C VAL A 66 4.20 1.82 -4.06
N ALA A 67 2.99 1.28 -3.91
CA ALA A 67 2.73 -0.14 -4.06
C ALA A 67 1.83 -0.40 -5.28
N VAL A 68 2.27 -1.32 -6.13
CA VAL A 68 1.56 -1.70 -7.37
C VAL A 68 1.13 -3.15 -7.27
N LEU A 69 -0.15 -3.40 -7.55
CA LEU A 69 -0.70 -4.74 -7.73
C LEU A 69 -0.92 -5.00 -9.22
N TYR A 70 -0.32 -6.05 -9.74
CA TYR A 70 -0.59 -6.54 -11.08
C TYR A 70 -1.73 -7.54 -11.09
N VAL A 71 -2.53 -7.56 -12.17
CA VAL A 71 -3.63 -8.52 -12.38
C VAL A 71 -3.12 -9.96 -12.38
N GLN A 72 -1.98 -10.18 -13.01
CA GLN A 72 -1.26 -11.45 -13.01
C GLN A 72 0.09 -11.30 -12.33
N ASN A 73 0.55 -12.38 -11.69
CA ASN A 73 1.86 -12.36 -11.08
C ASN A 73 2.95 -12.11 -12.14
N PRO A 74 3.66 -10.99 -12.10
CA PRO A 74 4.62 -10.66 -13.13
C PRO A 74 5.76 -11.69 -13.17
N PRO A 75 6.26 -12.08 -14.38
CA PRO A 75 7.33 -13.06 -14.52
C PRO A 75 8.62 -12.62 -13.77
N PRO A 76 9.48 -13.56 -13.36
CA PRO A 76 10.68 -13.25 -12.56
C PRO A 76 11.66 -12.25 -13.18
N GLY A 77 11.67 -12.10 -14.50
CA GLY A 77 12.52 -11.17 -15.26
C GLY A 77 12.08 -9.71 -15.23
N LEU A 78 10.92 -9.40 -14.67
CA LEU A 78 10.36 -8.03 -14.62
C LEU A 78 11.00 -7.10 -13.58
N ARG A 79 12.12 -7.49 -12.96
CA ARG A 79 12.89 -6.53 -12.14
C ARG A 79 13.31 -5.31 -12.96
N GLY A 80 13.60 -5.48 -14.26
CA GLY A 80 13.89 -4.37 -15.16
C GLY A 80 12.70 -3.43 -15.30
N LEU A 81 11.51 -3.93 -15.65
CA LEU A 81 10.31 -3.10 -15.82
C LEU A 81 9.87 -2.38 -14.53
N ALA A 82 10.02 -3.01 -13.37
CA ALA A 82 9.73 -2.35 -12.10
C ALA A 82 10.76 -1.27 -11.77
N LEU A 83 12.04 -1.47 -12.12
CA LEU A 83 13.08 -0.46 -11.99
C LEU A 83 12.88 0.69 -12.97
N ASP A 84 12.59 0.39 -14.25
CA ASP A 84 12.30 1.41 -15.27
C ASP A 84 11.08 2.25 -14.87
N LEU A 85 10.03 1.59 -14.35
CA LEU A 85 8.82 2.26 -13.85
C LEU A 85 9.13 3.14 -12.63
N ALA A 86 9.98 2.67 -11.71
CA ALA A 86 10.40 3.44 -10.53
C ALA A 86 11.24 4.65 -10.93
N ASP A 87 12.18 4.49 -11.87
CA ASP A 87 13.02 5.57 -12.38
C ASP A 87 12.20 6.66 -13.09
N ASP A 88 11.24 6.26 -13.90
CA ASP A 88 10.37 7.21 -14.60
C ASP A 88 9.40 7.91 -13.63
N LEU A 89 8.90 7.19 -12.64
CA LEU A 89 8.08 7.77 -11.58
C LEU A 89 8.87 8.76 -10.72
N GLN A 90 10.13 8.43 -10.38
CA GLN A 90 11.04 9.33 -9.66
C GLN A 90 11.29 10.63 -10.43
N LYS A 91 11.48 10.56 -11.75
CA LYS A 91 11.60 11.76 -12.61
C LYS A 91 10.31 12.59 -12.60
N ALA A 92 9.15 11.93 -12.65
CA ALA A 92 7.86 12.61 -12.66
C ALA A 92 7.57 13.31 -11.32
N LEU A 93 7.86 12.67 -10.20
CA LEU A 93 7.62 13.19 -8.85
C LEU A 93 8.75 14.10 -8.35
N ARG A 94 9.94 14.04 -8.95
CA ARG A 94 11.16 14.76 -8.51
C ARG A 94 11.57 14.47 -7.06
N THR A 95 11.29 13.26 -6.61
CA THR A 95 11.65 12.76 -5.28
C THR A 95 12.03 11.28 -5.39
N ALA A 96 12.78 10.77 -4.42
CA ALA A 96 13.09 9.35 -4.35
C ALA A 96 11.78 8.52 -4.23
N VAL A 97 11.71 7.41 -4.95
CA VAL A 97 10.55 6.52 -4.98
C VAL A 97 10.96 5.11 -4.59
N ASP A 98 10.28 4.54 -3.61
CA ASP A 98 10.34 3.12 -3.32
C ASP A 98 9.10 2.42 -3.92
N LEU A 99 9.32 1.63 -4.98
CA LEU A 99 8.26 0.92 -5.68
C LEU A 99 8.19 -0.55 -5.26
N VAL A 100 7.09 -0.91 -4.64
CA VAL A 100 6.82 -2.28 -4.17
C VAL A 100 5.80 -2.98 -5.07
N VAL A 101 6.13 -4.18 -5.54
CA VAL A 101 5.20 -5.08 -6.24
C VAL A 101 4.48 -5.96 -5.23
N LEU A 102 3.19 -5.71 -4.98
CA LEU A 102 2.40 -6.39 -3.96
C LEU A 102 2.27 -7.90 -4.21
N ASN A 103 2.26 -8.34 -5.47
CA ASN A 103 2.20 -9.76 -5.81
C ASN A 103 3.32 -10.61 -5.16
N ARG A 104 4.42 -9.97 -4.76
CA ARG A 104 5.62 -10.62 -4.21
C ARG A 104 6.05 -10.07 -2.86
N ALA A 105 5.33 -9.13 -2.33
CA ALA A 105 5.66 -8.53 -1.05
C ALA A 105 5.38 -9.49 0.12
N ALA A 106 6.08 -9.28 1.21
CA ALA A 106 5.86 -10.03 2.44
C ALA A 106 4.47 -9.71 3.04
N PRO A 107 3.80 -10.69 3.68
CA PRO A 107 2.43 -10.51 4.19
C PRO A 107 2.26 -9.35 5.17
N ASP A 108 3.25 -9.05 5.99
CA ASP A 108 3.24 -7.92 6.92
C ASP A 108 3.31 -6.57 6.20
N LEU A 109 4.09 -6.48 5.12
CA LEU A 109 4.14 -5.29 4.28
C LEU A 109 2.82 -5.07 3.54
N ILE A 110 2.27 -6.14 2.94
CA ILE A 110 0.95 -6.08 2.30
C ILE A 110 -0.11 -5.60 3.29
N HIS A 111 -0.11 -6.18 4.51
CA HIS A 111 -1.05 -5.76 5.54
C HIS A 111 -0.94 -4.27 5.88
N ARG A 112 0.28 -3.74 6.01
CA ARG A 112 0.50 -2.29 6.25
C ARG A 112 -0.01 -1.44 5.10
N VAL A 113 0.30 -1.82 3.86
CA VAL A 113 -0.18 -1.11 2.67
C VAL A 113 -1.71 -1.07 2.62
N LEU A 114 -2.37 -2.21 2.86
CA LEU A 114 -3.83 -2.30 2.82
C LEU A 114 -4.53 -1.61 4.01
N ARG A 115 -3.83 -1.43 5.14
CA ARG A 115 -4.37 -0.75 6.33
C ARG A 115 -4.24 0.76 6.26
N ASP A 116 -3.06 1.25 5.85
CA ASP A 116 -2.67 2.66 5.97
C ASP A 116 -2.52 3.35 4.61
N GLY A 117 -2.52 2.58 3.51
CA GLY A 117 -2.30 3.11 2.17
C GLY A 117 -3.54 3.79 1.58
N ILE A 118 -3.28 4.79 0.74
CA ILE A 118 -4.29 5.51 -0.03
C ILE A 118 -4.37 4.89 -1.43
N LEU A 119 -5.55 4.45 -1.84
CA LEU A 119 -5.78 3.92 -3.19
C LEU A 119 -5.73 5.08 -4.20
N ILE A 120 -4.72 5.07 -5.07
CA ILE A 120 -4.49 6.12 -6.07
C ILE A 120 -5.25 5.84 -7.35
N CYS A 121 -5.09 4.60 -7.87
CA CYS A 121 -5.73 4.14 -9.11
C CYS A 121 -6.29 2.73 -8.93
N GLU A 122 -7.43 2.47 -9.57
CA GLU A 122 -8.05 1.14 -9.65
C GLU A 122 -8.47 0.86 -11.09
N TYR A 123 -7.89 -0.18 -11.72
CA TYR A 123 -8.17 -0.60 -13.09
C TYR A 123 -8.92 -1.94 -13.14
N ASP A 124 -8.67 -2.83 -12.17
CA ASP A 124 -9.39 -4.10 -12.00
C ASP A 124 -9.78 -4.30 -10.54
N ARG A 125 -10.98 -3.86 -10.22
CA ARG A 125 -11.58 -4.01 -8.87
C ARG A 125 -11.70 -5.46 -8.45
N ALA A 126 -12.05 -6.36 -9.37
CA ALA A 126 -12.23 -7.76 -9.04
C ALA A 126 -10.90 -8.43 -8.66
N ALA A 127 -9.81 -8.13 -9.39
CA ALA A 127 -8.47 -8.60 -9.05
C ALA A 127 -7.99 -8.01 -7.72
N ARG A 128 -8.21 -6.71 -7.48
CA ARG A 128 -7.87 -6.06 -6.21
C ARG A 128 -8.58 -6.71 -5.03
N VAL A 129 -9.89 -6.86 -5.10
CA VAL A 129 -10.68 -7.43 -3.99
C VAL A 129 -10.27 -8.88 -3.69
N ARG A 130 -10.06 -9.71 -4.72
CA ARG A 130 -9.55 -11.09 -4.53
C ARG A 130 -8.21 -11.08 -3.80
N PHE A 131 -7.29 -10.20 -4.23
CA PHE A 131 -5.98 -10.07 -3.61
C PHE A 131 -6.08 -9.64 -2.14
N GLU A 132 -6.88 -8.63 -1.84
CA GLU A 132 -7.07 -8.12 -0.47
C GLU A 132 -7.63 -9.20 0.47
N VAL A 133 -8.62 -9.99 0.02
CA VAL A 133 -9.20 -11.09 0.80
C VAL A 133 -8.14 -12.16 1.09
N ASP A 134 -7.39 -12.57 0.07
CA ASP A 134 -6.35 -13.59 0.22
C ASP A 134 -5.19 -13.10 1.10
N ALA A 135 -4.77 -11.85 0.95
CA ALA A 135 -3.74 -11.23 1.77
C ALA A 135 -4.12 -11.19 3.25
N ARG A 136 -5.38 -10.85 3.56
CA ARG A 136 -5.90 -10.89 4.94
C ARG A 136 -5.82 -12.29 5.52
N ARG A 137 -6.29 -13.28 4.79
CA ARG A 137 -6.27 -14.68 5.22
C ARG A 137 -4.84 -15.09 5.57
N ARG A 138 -3.89 -14.87 4.66
CA ARG A 138 -2.47 -15.20 4.88
C ARG A 138 -1.88 -14.47 6.07
N TYR A 139 -2.21 -13.21 6.27
CA TYR A 139 -1.72 -12.43 7.41
C TYR A 139 -2.24 -12.99 8.74
N PHE A 140 -3.52 -13.33 8.83
CA PHE A 140 -4.10 -13.92 10.05
C PHE A 140 -3.56 -15.32 10.35
N ASP A 141 -3.28 -16.12 9.33
CA ASP A 141 -2.63 -17.43 9.47
C ASP A 141 -1.19 -17.28 10.03
N LEU A 142 -0.49 -16.22 9.69
CA LEU A 142 0.87 -15.92 10.16
C LEU A 142 0.91 -15.23 11.53
N LEU A 143 -0.15 -14.59 11.94
CA LEU A 143 -0.18 -13.75 13.15
C LEU A 143 0.27 -14.48 14.44
N PRO A 144 -0.10 -15.74 14.69
CA PRO A 144 0.36 -16.51 15.85
C PRO A 144 1.89 -16.63 15.88
N TYR A 145 2.49 -16.97 14.74
CA TYR A 145 3.95 -17.14 14.61
C TYR A 145 4.71 -15.81 14.77
N LEU A 146 4.17 -14.71 14.24
CA LEU A 146 4.77 -13.38 14.38
C LEU A 146 4.72 -12.90 15.84
N ARG A 147 3.71 -13.28 16.61
CA ARG A 147 3.61 -12.97 18.04
C ARG A 147 4.63 -13.75 18.86
N GLU A 148 4.80 -15.03 18.58
CA GLU A 148 5.78 -15.88 19.25
C GLU A 148 7.22 -15.39 19.00
N TYR A 149 7.55 -15.01 17.78
CA TYR A 149 8.87 -14.45 17.44
C TYR A 149 9.19 -13.13 18.17
N ARG A 150 8.21 -12.29 18.42
CA ARG A 150 8.38 -11.02 19.14
C ARG A 150 8.49 -11.19 20.66
N HIS A 151 8.12 -12.35 21.20
CA HIS A 151 8.18 -12.65 22.62
C HIS A 151 9.38 -13.51 23.01
N THR A 152 10.21 -13.94 22.07
CA THR A 152 11.46 -14.64 22.40
C THR A 152 12.49 -13.59 22.78
N PRO A 153 12.84 -13.43 24.08
CA PRO A 153 13.92 -12.54 24.47
C PRO A 153 15.21 -13.08 23.86
N SER A 154 15.99 -12.20 23.24
CA SER A 154 17.33 -12.51 22.74
C SER A 154 18.14 -13.07 23.93
N GLY A 155 18.25 -14.41 23.98
CA GLY A 155 18.99 -15.09 25.01
C GLY A 155 20.44 -14.61 25.02
N THR A 156 20.83 -14.06 26.12
CA THR A 156 22.19 -13.76 26.55
C THR A 156 23.08 -14.96 26.21
N GLN A 157 23.99 -14.79 25.27
CA GLN A 157 25.13 -15.67 25.15
C GLN A 157 26.17 -15.17 26.16
N SER A 158 26.36 -16.01 27.20
CA SER A 158 27.52 -15.94 28.10
C SER A 158 28.71 -16.59 27.43
#